data_01b4991a66ff33682e0bc651dcb595af
#
_entry.id   01b4991a66ff33682e0bc651dcb595af
#
_cell.length_a   1.000
_cell.length_b   1.000
_cell.length_c   1.000
_cell.angle_alpha   90.00
_cell.angle_beta   90.00
_cell.angle_gamma   90.00
#
_symmetry.space_group_name_H-M   'P 1'
#
loop_
_entity.id
_entity.type
_entity.pdbx_description
1 polymer ?
#
loop_
_entity_poly.entity_id
_entity_poly.type
_entity_poly.pdbx_seq_one_letter_code
_entity_poly.pdbx_strand_id
1 'polypeptide(L)'
;METASTPICLGNWDPGDSSEVNGAREKAEARAEARPKILVVDDERLLADTTAAILRHAGFETRIAYDGFLAVEVAGSFRPDYILTDIMMPAMNGVELAIAITKMYPMTKIMLFSGQAGISEILEQSKAKGFKFPLLAKPVHPAKLIEGLRKLKDD
;
A
#
# COMPACT_ATOMS: atom_id res chain seq x y z
N MET A 1 -26.02 -26.78 -47.75
CA MET A 1 -25.39 -26.74 -47.51
C MET A 1 -24.73 -26.61 -46.72
N GLU A 2 -24.26 -26.66 -46.22
CA GLU A 2 -23.66 -26.68 -45.62
C GLU A 2 -22.91 -26.20 -45.15
N THR A 3 -22.97 -25.64 -44.86
CA THR A 3 -22.28 -25.21 -44.45
C THR A 3 -21.26 -25.46 -43.87
N ALA A 4 -21.01 -25.81 -43.86
CA ALA A 4 -19.78 -26.38 -43.67
C ALA A 4 -18.63 -25.52 -43.39
N SER A 5 -18.68 -24.38 -43.77
CA SER A 5 -17.64 -23.39 -43.54
C SER A 5 -17.30 -23.17 -42.08
N THR A 6 -18.25 -23.35 -41.25
CA THR A 6 -18.09 -23.12 -39.82
C THR A 6 -17.06 -24.00 -39.16
N PRO A 7 -16.97 -25.26 -39.47
CA PRO A 7 -16.00 -26.14 -38.86
C PRO A 7 -14.56 -25.75 -39.09
N ILE A 8 -14.31 -25.08 -40.19
CA ILE A 8 -12.95 -24.69 -40.56
C ILE A 8 -12.32 -23.81 -39.48
N CYS A 9 -13.08 -22.82 -39.07
CA CYS A 9 -12.57 -21.89 -38.04
C CYS A 9 -12.43 -22.57 -36.68
N LEU A 10 -13.37 -23.43 -36.36
CA LEU A 10 -13.39 -24.10 -35.06
C LEU A 10 -12.40 -25.25 -35.00
N GLY A 11 -12.05 -25.82 -36.16
CA GLY A 11 -11.12 -26.93 -36.20
C GLY A 11 -9.73 -26.61 -35.72
N ASN A 12 -9.36 -25.37 -35.75
CA ASN A 12 -8.06 -24.94 -35.30
C ASN A 12 -8.03 -24.62 -33.80
N TRP A 13 -9.19 -24.57 -33.19
CA TRP A 13 -9.23 -24.28 -31.77
C TRP A 13 -9.32 -25.55 -30.95
N ASP A 14 -8.38 -25.75 -30.08
CA ASP A 14 -8.34 -26.90 -29.18
C ASP A 14 -8.79 -26.47 -27.78
N PRO A 15 -9.99 -26.86 -27.39
CA PRO A 15 -10.47 -26.52 -26.06
C PRO A 15 -9.72 -27.24 -24.93
N GLY A 16 -8.94 -28.25 -25.29
CA GLY A 16 -8.14 -28.98 -24.31
C GLY A 16 -6.82 -28.29 -23.98
N ASP A 17 -6.35 -27.42 -24.87
CA ASP A 17 -5.08 -26.72 -24.63
C ASP A 17 -5.37 -25.36 -23.98
N SER A 18 -5.41 -25.39 -22.67
CA SER A 18 -5.56 -24.17 -21.87
C SER A 18 -4.23 -23.69 -21.31
N SER A 19 -3.12 -24.30 -21.76
CA SER A 19 -1.81 -23.99 -21.18
C SER A 19 -1.39 -22.52 -21.34
N GLU A 20 -1.62 -21.96 -22.54
CA GLU A 20 -1.28 -20.56 -22.79
C GLU A 20 -2.15 -19.60 -21.96
N VAL A 21 -3.43 -19.89 -21.89
CA VAL A 21 -4.39 -19.06 -21.12
C VAL A 21 -4.05 -19.13 -19.63
N ASN A 22 -3.77 -20.31 -19.15
CA ASN A 22 -3.38 -20.51 -17.75
C ASN A 22 -2.07 -19.81 -17.43
N GLY A 23 -1.08 -19.92 -18.31
CA GLY A 23 0.19 -19.24 -18.14
C GLY A 23 0.07 -17.72 -18.09
N ALA A 24 -0.76 -17.15 -18.96
CA ALA A 24 -1.02 -15.71 -18.97
C ALA A 24 -1.73 -15.27 -17.69
N ARG A 25 -2.71 -16.05 -17.24
CA ARG A 25 -3.46 -15.79 -16.00
C ARG A 25 -2.54 -15.88 -14.79
N GLU A 26 -1.73 -16.90 -14.69
CA GLU A 26 -0.76 -17.07 -13.61
C GLU A 26 0.22 -15.91 -13.56
N LYS A 27 0.72 -15.45 -14.72
CA LYS A 27 1.61 -14.30 -14.79
C LYS A 27 0.90 -13.01 -14.36
N ALA A 28 -0.36 -12.84 -14.75
CA ALA A 28 -1.15 -11.69 -14.33
C ALA A 28 -1.41 -11.70 -12.84
N GLU A 29 -1.75 -12.85 -12.28
CA GLU A 29 -1.95 -13.03 -10.84
C GLU A 29 -0.65 -12.81 -10.08
N ALA A 30 0.47 -13.33 -10.55
CA ALA A 30 1.78 -13.11 -9.95
C ALA A 30 2.18 -11.64 -9.98
N ARG A 31 1.86 -10.91 -11.06
CA ARG A 31 2.11 -9.46 -11.14
C ARG A 31 1.27 -8.70 -10.14
N ALA A 32 0.00 -9.06 -9.99
CA ALA A 32 -0.89 -8.44 -9.03
C ALA A 32 -0.41 -8.71 -7.59
N GLU A 33 0.02 -9.93 -7.31
CA GLU A 33 0.58 -10.30 -6.01
C GLU A 33 1.94 -9.65 -5.75
N ALA A 34 2.72 -9.41 -6.81
CA ALA A 34 4.02 -8.77 -6.70
C ALA A 34 3.93 -7.27 -6.43
N ARG A 35 2.78 -6.64 -6.65
CA ARG A 35 2.59 -5.22 -6.34
C ARG A 35 2.60 -5.03 -4.84
N PRO A 36 3.49 -4.17 -4.33
CA PRO A 36 3.46 -3.88 -2.90
C PRO A 36 2.16 -3.16 -2.54
N LYS A 37 1.62 -3.55 -1.39
CA LYS A 37 0.40 -2.95 -0.86
C LYS A 37 0.76 -1.86 0.12
N ILE A 38 0.16 -0.70 -0.05
CA ILE A 38 0.37 0.42 0.87
C ILE A 38 -0.96 1.01 1.32
N LEU A 39 -1.05 1.30 2.61
CA LEU A 39 -2.17 2.00 3.20
C LEU A 39 -1.74 3.43 3.52
N VAL A 40 -2.44 4.39 2.96
CA VAL A 40 -2.21 5.83 3.23
C VAL A 40 -3.21 6.29 4.27
N VAL A 41 -2.72 6.89 5.35
CA VAL A 41 -3.55 7.37 6.46
C VAL A 41 -3.31 8.85 6.66
N ASP A 42 -4.33 9.65 6.46
CA ASP A 42 -4.30 11.09 6.65
C ASP A 42 -5.73 11.59 6.80
N ASP A 43 -5.98 12.46 7.78
CA ASP A 43 -7.30 13.03 8.00
C ASP A 43 -7.65 14.14 6.98
N GLU A 44 -6.65 14.70 6.33
CA GLU A 44 -6.84 15.61 5.21
C GLU A 44 -7.11 14.82 3.93
N ARG A 45 -8.37 14.73 3.53
CA ARG A 45 -8.82 13.89 2.41
C ARG A 45 -8.09 14.19 1.10
N LEU A 46 -7.96 15.47 0.76
CA LEU A 46 -7.29 15.86 -0.47
C LEU A 46 -5.84 15.40 -0.49
N LEU A 47 -5.15 15.55 0.63
CA LEU A 47 -3.75 15.13 0.74
C LEU A 47 -3.60 13.61 0.68
N ALA A 48 -4.46 12.89 1.38
CA ALA A 48 -4.49 11.44 1.33
C ALA A 48 -4.75 10.93 -0.10
N ASP A 49 -5.75 11.50 -0.76
CA ASP A 49 -6.12 11.10 -2.12
C ASP A 49 -5.01 11.40 -3.13
N THR A 50 -4.35 12.55 -2.99
CA THR A 50 -3.23 12.95 -3.84
C THR A 50 -2.04 12.01 -3.65
N THR A 51 -1.70 11.73 -2.40
CA THR A 51 -0.61 10.81 -2.05
C THR A 51 -0.89 9.40 -2.60
N ALA A 52 -2.11 8.94 -2.43
CA ALA A 52 -2.51 7.63 -2.95
C ALA A 52 -2.42 7.56 -4.48
N ALA A 53 -2.80 8.63 -5.17
CA ALA A 53 -2.70 8.69 -6.64
C ALA A 53 -1.24 8.58 -7.09
N ILE A 54 -0.33 9.28 -6.41
CA ILE A 54 1.11 9.21 -6.70
C ILE A 54 1.62 7.78 -6.51
N LEU A 55 1.22 7.12 -5.44
CA LEU A 55 1.67 5.77 -5.14
C LEU A 55 1.12 4.74 -6.12
N ARG A 56 -0.15 4.87 -6.50
CA ARG A 56 -0.75 4.00 -7.52
C ARG A 56 -0.03 4.14 -8.85
N HIS A 57 0.30 5.37 -9.23
CA HIS A 57 1.05 5.63 -10.45
C HIS A 57 2.45 5.00 -10.41
N ALA A 58 3.03 4.93 -9.22
CA ALA A 58 4.35 4.32 -9.01
C ALA A 58 4.31 2.78 -8.93
N GLY A 59 3.13 2.16 -9.01
CA GLY A 59 2.99 0.72 -9.04
C GLY A 59 2.55 0.06 -7.73
N PHE A 60 2.15 0.84 -6.74
CA PHE A 60 1.63 0.31 -5.48
C PHE A 60 0.14 0.04 -5.57
N GLU A 61 -0.28 -1.07 -5.00
CA GLU A 61 -1.70 -1.29 -4.71
C GLU A 61 -2.02 -0.50 -3.45
N THR A 62 -2.86 0.54 -3.58
CA THR A 62 -3.01 1.54 -2.54
C THR A 62 -4.45 1.63 -2.03
N ARG A 63 -4.61 1.67 -0.73
CA ARG A 63 -5.88 2.00 -0.07
C ARG A 63 -5.67 3.19 0.85
N ILE A 64 -6.76 3.84 1.21
CA ILE A 64 -6.77 5.06 2.00
C ILE A 64 -7.64 4.87 3.24
N ALA A 65 -7.19 5.39 4.38
CA ALA A 65 -7.99 5.53 5.57
C ALA A 65 -7.83 6.97 6.07
N TYR A 66 -8.93 7.60 6.45
CA TYR A 66 -8.92 9.01 6.86
C TYR A 66 -8.80 9.21 8.37
N ASP A 67 -8.66 8.14 9.12
CA ASP A 67 -8.37 8.19 10.55
C ASP A 67 -7.65 6.91 11.01
N GLY A 68 -7.10 6.93 12.22
CA GLY A 68 -6.32 5.82 12.76
C GLY A 68 -7.15 4.57 13.04
N PHE A 69 -8.38 4.72 13.51
CA PHE A 69 -9.24 3.57 13.81
C PHE A 69 -9.65 2.84 12.53
N LEU A 70 -10.02 3.61 11.51
CA LEU A 70 -10.34 3.04 10.20
C LEU A 70 -9.11 2.37 9.59
N ALA A 71 -7.92 2.95 9.80
CA ALA A 71 -6.67 2.36 9.33
C ALA A 71 -6.42 0.98 9.93
N VAL A 72 -6.67 0.80 11.22
CA VAL A 72 -6.55 -0.51 11.87
C VAL A 72 -7.51 -1.52 11.23
N GLU A 73 -8.75 -1.11 11.00
CA GLU A 73 -9.75 -1.96 10.37
C GLU A 73 -9.35 -2.35 8.94
N VAL A 74 -8.93 -1.38 8.14
CA VAL A 74 -8.48 -1.64 6.76
C VAL A 74 -7.25 -2.53 6.75
N ALA A 75 -6.31 -2.32 7.65
CA ALA A 75 -5.10 -3.15 7.75
C ALA A 75 -5.45 -4.61 8.01
N GLY A 76 -6.49 -4.88 8.78
CA GLY A 76 -6.95 -6.24 9.06
C GLY A 76 -7.41 -7.02 7.84
N SER A 77 -8.04 -6.35 6.88
CA SER A 77 -8.52 -6.97 5.64
C SER A 77 -7.53 -6.86 4.48
N PHE A 78 -6.90 -5.71 4.36
CA PHE A 78 -5.99 -5.43 3.24
C PHE A 78 -4.60 -6.04 3.43
N ARG A 79 -4.13 -6.13 4.67
CA ARG A 79 -2.79 -6.63 5.02
C ARG A 79 -1.70 -5.92 4.24
N PRO A 80 -1.54 -4.60 4.43
CA PRO A 80 -0.56 -3.82 3.68
C PRO A 80 0.87 -4.22 4.03
N ASP A 81 1.76 -4.11 3.05
CA ASP A 81 3.20 -4.27 3.26
C ASP A 81 3.78 -3.00 3.88
N TYR A 82 3.19 -1.86 3.56
CA TYR A 82 3.61 -0.54 4.05
C TYR A 82 2.42 0.25 4.55
N ILE A 83 2.66 1.07 5.56
CA ILE A 83 1.72 2.10 5.99
C ILE A 83 2.45 3.44 5.99
N LEU A 84 1.86 4.41 5.31
CA LEU A 84 2.30 5.79 5.34
C LEU A 84 1.24 6.60 6.08
N THR A 85 1.57 7.11 7.25
CA THR A 85 0.59 7.81 8.09
C THR A 85 1.06 9.18 8.53
N ASP A 86 0.13 10.14 8.51
CA ASP A 86 0.33 11.43 9.16
C ASP A 86 0.42 11.20 10.68
N ILE A 87 1.20 12.02 11.36
CA ILE A 87 1.33 11.94 12.82
C ILE A 87 0.16 12.65 13.51
N MET A 88 -0.16 13.87 13.06
CA MET A 88 -1.16 14.69 13.74
C MET A 88 -2.54 14.43 13.18
N MET A 89 -3.28 13.55 13.84
CA MET A 89 -4.65 13.21 13.50
C MET A 89 -5.52 13.22 14.76
N PRO A 90 -6.82 13.55 14.63
CA PRO A 90 -7.72 13.48 15.77
C PRO A 90 -7.87 12.07 16.34
N ALA A 91 -8.10 11.97 17.63
CA ALA A 91 -8.38 10.75 18.38
C ALA A 91 -7.18 9.79 18.48
N MET A 92 -6.67 9.28 17.38
CA MET A 92 -5.50 8.42 17.35
C MET A 92 -4.45 9.07 16.45
N ASN A 93 -3.28 9.41 17.00
CA ASN A 93 -2.19 9.96 16.19
C ASN A 93 -1.45 8.86 15.43
N GLY A 94 -0.61 9.27 14.47
CA GLY A 94 0.10 8.32 13.61
C GLY A 94 1.09 7.44 14.35
N VAL A 95 1.67 7.92 15.44
CA VAL A 95 2.60 7.13 16.26
C VAL A 95 1.86 6.04 17.02
N GLU A 96 0.71 6.39 17.60
CA GLU A 96 -0.15 5.40 18.26
C GLU A 96 -0.60 4.32 17.29
N LEU A 97 -1.00 4.72 16.09
CA LEU A 97 -1.36 3.80 15.02
C LEU A 97 -0.17 2.89 14.65
N ALA A 98 1.00 3.48 14.48
CA ALA A 98 2.20 2.74 14.11
C ALA A 98 2.56 1.68 15.17
N ILE A 99 2.46 2.03 16.44
CA ILE A 99 2.72 1.08 17.53
C ILE A 99 1.70 -0.05 17.52
N ALA A 100 0.42 0.27 17.36
CA ALA A 100 -0.65 -0.73 17.32
C ALA A 100 -0.44 -1.71 16.16
N ILE A 101 -0.14 -1.20 14.98
CA ILE A 101 0.11 -2.03 13.80
C ILE A 101 1.35 -2.89 13.98
N THR A 102 2.41 -2.34 14.54
CA THR A 102 3.65 -3.10 14.78
C THR A 102 3.40 -4.29 15.71
N LYS A 103 2.55 -4.11 16.71
CA LYS A 103 2.19 -5.21 17.63
C LYS A 103 1.32 -6.27 16.97
N MET A 104 0.40 -5.86 16.09
CA MET A 104 -0.50 -6.80 15.41
C MET A 104 0.12 -7.43 14.18
N TYR A 105 0.88 -6.66 13.42
CA TYR A 105 1.44 -7.08 12.14
C TYR A 105 2.93 -6.67 12.05
N PRO A 106 3.83 -7.43 12.72
CA PRO A 106 5.25 -7.03 12.83
C PRO A 106 5.98 -6.90 11.49
N MET A 107 5.47 -7.52 10.44
CA MET A 107 6.10 -7.48 9.12
C MET A 107 5.72 -6.24 8.32
N THR A 108 4.69 -5.52 8.73
CA THR A 108 4.28 -4.30 8.06
C THR A 108 5.28 -3.19 8.35
N LYS A 109 5.77 -2.55 7.30
CA LYS A 109 6.72 -1.44 7.38
C LYS A 109 5.96 -0.13 7.50
N ILE A 110 6.40 0.75 8.40
CA ILE A 110 5.67 1.99 8.68
C ILE A 110 6.57 3.19 8.47
N MET A 111 6.03 4.21 7.81
CA MET A 111 6.65 5.49 7.62
C MET A 111 5.74 6.58 8.13
N LEU A 112 6.27 7.47 8.92
CA LEU A 112 5.54 8.63 9.45
C LEU A 112 5.76 9.83 8.54
N PHE A 113 4.77 10.70 8.50
CA PHE A 113 4.68 11.79 7.55
C PHE A 113 4.12 13.00 8.28
N SER A 114 4.86 14.09 8.36
CA SER A 114 4.40 15.26 9.11
C SER A 114 4.92 16.57 8.54
N GLY A 115 4.05 17.58 8.55
CA GLY A 115 4.38 18.93 8.17
C GLY A 115 4.39 19.89 9.34
N GLN A 116 4.19 19.40 10.56
CA GLN A 116 4.05 20.27 11.71
C GLN A 116 5.26 20.26 12.61
N ALA A 117 5.53 21.40 13.24
CA ALA A 117 6.48 21.51 14.32
C ALA A 117 5.85 20.92 15.59
N GLY A 118 6.67 20.53 16.55
CA GLY A 118 6.17 20.06 17.86
C GLY A 118 5.90 18.58 17.97
N ILE A 119 6.28 17.80 16.96
CA ILE A 119 6.11 16.33 16.98
C ILE A 119 7.25 15.62 17.70
N SER A 120 8.34 16.32 18.03
CA SER A 120 9.53 15.73 18.63
C SER A 120 9.24 15.01 19.95
N GLU A 121 8.37 15.59 20.78
CA GLU A 121 7.98 14.96 22.04
C GLU A 121 7.26 13.64 21.82
N ILE A 122 6.35 13.59 20.85
CA ILE A 122 5.62 12.38 20.48
C ILE A 122 6.60 11.30 20.01
N LEU A 123 7.56 11.68 19.20
CA LEU A 123 8.59 10.76 18.68
C LEU A 123 9.51 10.26 19.79
N GLU A 124 9.91 11.14 20.72
CA GLU A 124 10.73 10.74 21.86
C GLU A 124 10.02 9.76 22.78
N GLN A 125 8.72 9.96 23.01
CA GLN A 125 7.92 9.04 23.79
C GLN A 125 7.85 7.66 23.15
N SER A 126 7.74 7.59 21.82
CA SER A 126 7.73 6.30 21.13
C SER A 126 9.09 5.60 21.20
N LYS A 127 10.18 6.35 21.07
CA LYS A 127 11.55 5.82 21.21
C LYS A 127 11.79 5.27 22.63
N ALA A 128 11.29 5.96 23.64
CA ALA A 128 11.40 5.51 25.03
C ALA A 128 10.69 4.18 25.25
N LYS A 129 9.63 3.90 24.49
CA LYS A 129 8.91 2.63 24.50
C LYS A 129 9.55 1.54 23.62
N GLY A 130 10.66 1.86 22.95
CA GLY A 130 11.36 0.93 22.08
C GLY A 130 10.92 0.95 20.63
N PHE A 131 10.14 1.93 20.21
CA PHE A 131 9.65 2.06 18.84
C PHE A 131 10.33 3.21 18.11
N LYS A 132 10.89 2.92 16.96
CA LYS A 132 11.57 3.91 16.12
C LYS A 132 11.06 3.77 14.69
N PHE A 133 10.45 4.82 14.18
CA PHE A 133 9.89 4.84 12.84
C PHE A 133 10.57 5.91 11.98
N PRO A 134 10.81 5.62 10.69
CA PRO A 134 11.31 6.65 9.78
C PRO A 134 10.26 7.73 9.55
N LEU A 135 10.73 8.96 9.37
CA LEU A 135 9.91 10.15 9.24
C LEU A 135 10.23 10.88 7.94
N LEU A 136 9.19 11.28 7.22
CA LEU A 136 9.28 12.20 6.09
C LEU A 136 8.61 13.52 6.45
N ALA A 137 9.25 14.62 6.09
CA ALA A 137 8.70 15.96 6.29
C ALA A 137 7.81 16.36 5.10
N LYS A 138 6.66 16.97 5.39
CA LYS A 138 5.81 17.60 4.37
C LYS A 138 6.31 19.00 4.04
N PRO A 139 6.16 19.48 2.81
CA PRO A 139 5.68 18.78 1.64
C PRO A 139 6.74 17.81 1.10
N VAL A 140 6.33 16.64 0.63
CA VAL A 140 7.24 15.63 0.12
C VAL A 140 7.16 15.57 -1.41
N HIS A 141 8.30 15.70 -2.05
CA HIS A 141 8.37 15.47 -3.48
C HIS A 141 8.11 14.00 -3.78
N PRO A 142 7.31 13.67 -4.81
CA PRO A 142 7.00 12.27 -5.13
C PRO A 142 8.22 11.35 -5.24
N ALA A 143 9.31 11.83 -5.80
CA ALA A 143 10.54 11.04 -5.93
C ALA A 143 11.12 10.67 -4.56
N LYS A 144 11.10 11.59 -3.59
CA LYS A 144 11.58 11.33 -2.22
C LYS A 144 10.70 10.36 -1.47
N LEU A 145 9.40 10.44 -1.68
CA LEU A 145 8.44 9.51 -1.09
C LEU A 145 8.72 8.08 -1.56
N ILE A 146 8.85 7.89 -2.87
CA ILE A 146 9.13 6.58 -3.46
C ILE A 146 10.49 6.06 -2.99
N GLU A 147 11.51 6.91 -2.98
CA GLU A 147 12.84 6.56 -2.50
C GLU A 147 12.81 6.10 -1.04
N GLY A 148 12.10 6.83 -0.18
CA GLY A 148 11.95 6.48 1.22
C GLY A 148 11.30 5.12 1.42
N LEU A 149 10.25 4.82 0.65
CA LEU A 149 9.57 3.53 0.70
C LEU A 149 10.46 2.39 0.21
N ARG A 150 11.25 2.64 -0.83
CA ARG A 150 12.22 1.65 -1.32
C ARG A 150 13.29 1.32 -0.28
N LYS A 151 13.75 2.32 0.45
CA LYS A 151 14.71 2.11 1.55
C LYS A 151 14.13 1.25 2.67
N LEU A 152 12.85 1.41 2.97
CA LEU A 152 12.16 0.57 3.96
C LEU A 152 12.11 -0.89 3.54
N LYS A 153 11.98 -1.15 2.27
CA LYS A 153 11.94 -2.52 1.74
C LYS A 153 13.27 -3.24 2.01
N ASP A 154 14.37 -2.52 1.91
CA ASP A 154 15.72 -3.08 2.05
C ASP A 154 16.14 -3.25 3.53
N ASP A 155 15.42 -2.62 4.43
CA ASP A 155 15.61 -2.77 5.87
C ASP A 155 14.76 -3.95 6.38
#